data_cfcde469c0fbfdcc83f43a22bc86439e
#
_entry.id   cfcde469c0fbfdcc83f43a22bc86439e
#
_cell.length_a   1.000
_cell.length_b   1.000
_cell.length_c   1.000
_cell.angle_alpha   90.00
_cell.angle_beta   90.00
_cell.angle_gamma   90.00
#
_symmetry.space_group_name_H-M   'P 1'
#
loop_
_entity.id
_entity.type
_entity.pdbx_description
1 polymer ?
#
loop_
_entity_poly.entity_id
_entity_poly.type
_entity_poly.pdbx_seq_one_letter_code
_entity_poly.pdbx_strand_id
1 'polypeptide(L)'
;KILTPIPLSMADPFIFGGKEDKYDLGAEIANANEAMWADFEYKFIGANFETKPVKGFILPKSRKFILELGLNSPARPLNARLVFNSFSWHRISKHTYPDYAKYQTEHLALTASEITFGHTALQSGALNQVSFTLTNASSYHFWQVPIAIILFRGDQVVGFNTVTLEKIRSLETRNTTVTWAEGLPAVTRVEVQPDINILDA
;
A
#
# COMPACT_ATOMS: atom_id res chain seq x y z
N LYS A 1 10.19 20.97 24.57
CA LYS A 1 8.78 21.05 24.11
C LYS A 1 8.33 19.63 23.80
N ILE A 2 7.33 19.14 24.53
CA ILE A 2 6.71 17.82 24.24
C ILE A 2 5.93 18.01 22.94
N LEU A 3 6.33 17.32 21.89
CA LEU A 3 5.58 17.26 20.62
C LEU A 3 4.47 16.23 20.79
N THR A 4 3.24 16.68 20.83
CA THR A 4 2.07 15.81 20.78
C THR A 4 1.85 15.40 19.31
N PRO A 5 1.82 14.12 18.97
CA PRO A 5 1.58 13.69 17.60
C PRO A 5 0.15 14.04 17.14
N ILE A 6 0.04 14.44 15.88
CA ILE A 6 -1.25 14.56 15.19
C ILE A 6 -1.72 13.13 14.90
N PRO A 7 -2.95 12.74 15.29
CA PRO A 7 -3.48 11.41 14.96
C PRO A 7 -3.46 11.14 13.46
N LEU A 8 -3.38 9.86 13.08
CA LEU A 8 -3.52 9.47 11.67
C LEU A 8 -4.92 9.84 11.17
N SER A 9 -5.00 10.33 9.94
CA SER A 9 -6.27 10.33 9.23
C SER A 9 -6.49 8.96 8.59
N MET A 10 -7.73 8.48 8.61
CA MET A 10 -8.15 7.20 8.04
C MET A 10 -9.40 7.42 7.20
N ALA A 11 -9.39 6.92 5.97
CA ALA A 11 -10.57 6.85 5.14
C ALA A 11 -11.41 5.61 5.48
N ASP A 12 -12.69 5.65 5.16
CA ASP A 12 -13.56 4.47 5.26
C ASP A 12 -13.02 3.35 4.37
N PRO A 13 -13.03 2.09 4.85
CA PRO A 13 -12.59 0.96 4.05
C PRO A 13 -13.45 0.75 2.81
N PHE A 14 -12.81 0.39 1.70
CA PHE A 14 -13.46 -0.11 0.50
C PHE A 14 -13.36 -1.63 0.43
N ILE A 15 -14.34 -2.26 -0.23
CA ILE A 15 -14.50 -3.71 -0.31
C ILE A 15 -14.79 -4.08 -1.76
N PHE A 16 -13.95 -4.93 -2.33
CA PHE A 16 -14.10 -5.47 -3.67
C PHE A 16 -14.21 -6.99 -3.67
N GLY A 17 -14.53 -7.57 -4.82
CA GLY A 17 -14.63 -9.02 -4.97
C GLY A 17 -16.01 -9.57 -4.67
N GLY A 18 -16.05 -10.84 -4.27
CA GLY A 18 -17.27 -11.63 -4.02
C GLY A 18 -17.35 -12.87 -4.91
N LYS A 19 -16.41 -13.05 -5.81
CA LYS A 19 -16.26 -14.29 -6.56
C LYS A 19 -15.65 -15.36 -5.65
N GLU A 20 -16.28 -16.54 -5.62
CA GLU A 20 -15.84 -17.66 -4.78
C GLU A 20 -15.70 -17.29 -3.29
N ASP A 21 -16.60 -16.42 -2.79
CA ASP A 21 -16.61 -15.94 -1.40
C ASP A 21 -15.31 -15.22 -0.97
N LYS A 22 -14.53 -14.71 -1.93
CA LYS A 22 -13.30 -13.97 -1.67
C LYS A 22 -13.51 -12.46 -1.85
N TYR A 23 -13.04 -11.72 -0.87
CA TYR A 23 -13.14 -10.26 -0.83
C TYR A 23 -11.78 -9.63 -0.56
N ASP A 24 -11.56 -8.48 -1.16
CA ASP A 24 -10.41 -7.63 -0.93
C ASP A 24 -10.84 -6.38 -0.17
N LEU A 25 -10.14 -6.05 0.89
CA LEU A 25 -10.40 -4.88 1.73
C LEU A 25 -9.21 -3.93 1.69
N GLY A 26 -9.50 -2.64 1.69
CA GLY A 26 -8.46 -1.63 1.75
C GLY A 26 -8.93 -0.38 2.46
N ALA A 27 -7.99 0.37 3.04
CA ALA A 27 -8.23 1.68 3.61
C ALA A 27 -7.01 2.57 3.39
N GLU A 28 -7.23 3.85 3.10
CA GLU A 28 -6.15 4.83 3.06
C GLU A 28 -5.90 5.38 4.45
N ILE A 29 -4.61 5.47 4.83
CA ILE A 29 -4.17 6.17 6.05
C ILE A 29 -3.14 7.24 5.69
N ALA A 30 -3.12 8.33 6.45
CA ALA A 30 -2.14 9.39 6.25
C ALA A 30 -1.60 9.93 7.57
N ASN A 31 -0.28 10.20 7.58
CA ASN A 31 0.47 10.78 8.67
C ASN A 31 0.86 12.23 8.32
N ALA A 32 0.22 13.20 8.96
CA ALA A 32 0.52 14.61 8.77
C ALA A 32 1.75 15.11 9.56
N ASN A 33 2.30 14.29 10.46
CA ASN A 33 3.44 14.67 11.28
C ASN A 33 4.72 14.78 10.45
N GLU A 34 5.53 15.80 10.71
CA GLU A 34 6.81 16.04 10.00
C GLU A 34 7.97 15.24 10.57
N ALA A 35 7.95 15.00 11.88
CA ALA A 35 9.06 14.41 12.61
C ALA A 35 8.66 13.23 13.47
N MET A 36 7.55 12.59 13.13
CA MET A 36 7.07 11.39 13.83
C MET A 36 6.57 10.37 12.80
N TRP A 37 7.01 9.13 12.97
CA TRP A 37 6.52 7.97 12.28
C TRP A 37 5.81 7.04 13.27
N ALA A 38 5.06 6.08 12.80
CA ALA A 38 4.43 5.11 13.67
C ALA A 38 4.64 3.69 13.14
N ASP A 39 4.77 2.75 14.07
CA ASP A 39 4.54 1.34 13.86
C ASP A 39 3.26 0.91 14.56
N PHE A 40 2.62 -0.11 14.02
CA PHE A 40 1.34 -0.57 14.55
C PHE A 40 1.08 -2.03 14.14
N GLU A 41 0.16 -2.65 14.85
CA GLU A 41 -0.50 -3.87 14.43
C GLU A 41 -1.95 -3.54 14.12
N TYR A 42 -2.43 -3.93 12.95
CA TYR A 42 -3.76 -3.61 12.47
C TYR A 42 -4.53 -4.85 12.03
N LYS A 43 -5.85 -4.74 12.00
CA LYS A 43 -6.76 -5.68 11.37
C LYS A 43 -7.99 -4.97 10.83
N PHE A 44 -8.69 -5.62 9.92
CA PHE A 44 -10.05 -5.21 9.54
C PHE A 44 -11.07 -5.99 10.35
N ILE A 45 -12.07 -5.30 10.86
CA ILE A 45 -13.21 -5.90 11.57
C ILE A 45 -14.51 -5.41 10.95
N GLY A 46 -15.55 -6.22 11.05
CA GLY A 46 -16.90 -5.86 10.62
C GLY A 46 -17.95 -6.68 11.35
N ALA A 47 -19.20 -6.56 10.91
CA ALA A 47 -20.32 -7.24 11.58
C ALA A 47 -20.25 -8.78 11.45
N ASN A 48 -19.62 -9.29 10.40
CA ASN A 48 -19.60 -10.71 10.04
C ASN A 48 -18.20 -11.24 9.73
N PHE A 49 -17.15 -10.48 10.01
CA PHE A 49 -15.77 -10.91 9.74
C PHE A 49 -14.76 -10.20 10.64
N GLU A 50 -13.59 -10.79 10.73
CA GLU A 50 -12.39 -10.24 11.33
C GLU A 50 -11.17 -10.82 10.64
N THR A 51 -10.18 -9.98 10.25
CA THR A 51 -8.94 -10.45 9.66
C THR A 51 -7.89 -10.74 10.74
N LYS A 52 -6.84 -11.44 10.36
CA LYS A 52 -5.69 -11.63 11.25
C LYS A 52 -4.94 -10.32 11.46
N PRO A 53 -4.36 -10.09 12.64
CA PRO A 53 -3.50 -8.94 12.87
C PRO A 53 -2.25 -8.97 11.98
N VAL A 54 -1.91 -7.80 11.42
CA VAL A 54 -0.74 -7.61 10.56
C VAL A 54 0.05 -6.40 11.05
N LYS A 55 1.37 -6.51 11.06
CA LYS A 55 2.26 -5.37 11.38
C LYS A 55 2.32 -4.39 10.23
N GLY A 56 2.35 -3.12 10.57
CA GLY A 56 2.46 -2.03 9.63
C GLY A 56 3.22 -0.85 10.21
N PHE A 57 3.51 0.10 9.35
CA PHE A 57 4.16 1.36 9.71
C PHE A 57 3.64 2.48 8.82
N ILE A 58 3.91 3.71 9.21
CA ILE A 58 3.71 4.88 8.36
C ILE A 58 4.79 5.93 8.64
N LEU A 59 5.45 6.38 7.58
CA LEU A 59 6.51 7.37 7.65
C LEU A 59 5.95 8.80 7.85
N PRO A 60 6.78 9.78 8.26
CA PRO A 60 6.36 11.17 8.33
C PRO A 60 5.88 11.71 6.97
N LYS A 61 4.88 12.60 6.99
CA LYS A 61 4.34 13.27 5.79
C LYS A 61 4.00 12.31 4.66
N SER A 62 3.53 11.10 4.99
CA SER A 62 3.18 10.11 3.99
C SER A 62 1.72 9.67 4.08
N ARG A 63 1.22 9.15 2.99
CA ARG A 63 -0.03 8.39 2.92
C ARG A 63 0.23 7.04 2.29
N LYS A 64 -0.53 6.04 2.69
CA LYS A 64 -0.47 4.70 2.11
C LYS A 64 -1.80 3.98 2.20
N PHE A 65 -1.94 2.95 1.40
CA PHE A 65 -3.07 2.04 1.47
C PHE A 65 -2.69 0.81 2.31
N ILE A 66 -3.56 0.50 3.25
CA ILE A 66 -3.55 -0.75 4.02
C ILE A 66 -4.47 -1.72 3.28
N LEU A 67 -3.96 -2.87 2.88
CA LEU A 67 -4.66 -3.81 2.00
C LEU A 67 -4.71 -5.20 2.63
N GLU A 68 -5.84 -5.87 2.50
CA GLU A 68 -6.07 -7.28 2.83
C GLU A 68 -6.69 -7.95 1.59
N LEU A 69 -6.01 -8.93 1.03
CA LEU A 69 -6.45 -9.63 -0.19
C LEU A 69 -6.99 -11.01 0.13
N GLY A 70 -8.07 -11.39 -0.54
CA GLY A 70 -8.58 -12.74 -0.54
C GLY A 70 -9.21 -13.18 0.79
N LEU A 71 -9.83 -12.27 1.54
CA LEU A 71 -10.60 -12.63 2.73
C LEU A 71 -11.72 -13.61 2.35
N ASN A 72 -11.70 -14.81 2.92
CA ASN A 72 -12.79 -15.76 2.78
C ASN A 72 -13.95 -15.37 3.68
N SER A 73 -15.10 -15.09 3.08
CA SER A 73 -16.34 -14.77 3.81
C SER A 73 -17.55 -15.28 3.04
N PRO A 74 -18.44 -16.08 3.67
CA PRO A 74 -19.63 -16.63 2.99
C PRO A 74 -20.65 -15.55 2.62
N ALA A 75 -20.46 -14.33 3.10
CA ALA A 75 -21.26 -13.16 2.77
C ALA A 75 -20.37 -11.93 2.62
N ARG A 76 -20.84 -10.93 1.88
CA ARG A 76 -20.12 -9.67 1.73
C ARG A 76 -19.80 -9.09 3.11
N PRO A 77 -18.53 -8.71 3.37
CA PRO A 77 -18.16 -7.99 4.58
C PRO A 77 -19.01 -6.74 4.80
N LEU A 78 -19.56 -6.58 6.00
CA LEU A 78 -20.43 -5.45 6.35
C LEU A 78 -19.81 -4.60 7.46
N ASN A 79 -19.99 -3.28 7.34
CA ASN A 79 -19.52 -2.31 8.34
C ASN A 79 -18.02 -2.45 8.63
N ALA A 80 -17.23 -2.64 7.58
CA ALA A 80 -15.77 -2.80 7.69
C ALA A 80 -15.13 -1.56 8.33
N ARG A 81 -14.23 -1.79 9.26
CA ARG A 81 -13.39 -0.76 9.91
C ARG A 81 -11.97 -1.27 10.02
N LEU A 82 -11.01 -0.38 9.78
CA LEU A 82 -9.61 -0.59 10.12
C LEU A 82 -9.43 -0.25 11.61
N VAL A 83 -8.85 -1.17 12.37
CA VAL A 83 -8.55 -0.97 13.79
C VAL A 83 -7.10 -1.31 14.09
N PHE A 84 -6.51 -0.58 15.04
CA PHE A 84 -5.16 -0.83 15.51
C PHE A 84 -5.22 -1.58 16.86
N ASN A 85 -4.56 -2.75 16.92
CA ASN A 85 -4.41 -3.55 18.15
C ASN A 85 -3.31 -2.99 19.04
N SER A 86 -2.21 -2.55 18.40
CA SER A 86 -1.13 -1.81 19.04
C SER A 86 -0.73 -0.64 18.15
N PHE A 87 -0.24 0.42 18.76
CA PHE A 87 0.15 1.62 18.03
C PHE A 87 1.21 2.41 18.83
N SER A 88 2.33 2.71 18.19
CA SER A 88 3.43 3.46 18.82
C SER A 88 3.89 4.59 17.91
N TRP A 89 3.98 5.79 18.49
CA TRP A 89 4.61 6.93 17.83
C TRP A 89 6.09 6.99 18.17
N HIS A 90 6.92 7.20 17.15
CA HIS A 90 8.36 7.38 17.27
C HIS A 90 8.78 8.72 16.71
N ARG A 91 9.59 9.44 17.48
CA ARG A 91 10.14 10.70 17.03
C ARG A 91 11.40 10.48 16.20
N ILE A 92 11.51 11.18 15.06
CA ILE A 92 12.74 11.25 14.29
C ILE A 92 13.81 11.99 15.11
N SER A 93 14.88 11.29 15.44
CA SER A 93 16.01 11.86 16.16
C SER A 93 16.85 12.72 15.23
N LYS A 94 16.98 14.02 15.54
CA LYS A 94 17.87 14.91 14.79
C LYS A 94 19.36 14.58 14.95
N HIS A 95 19.72 13.81 15.98
CA HIS A 95 21.09 13.32 16.15
C HIS A 95 21.39 12.18 15.17
N THR A 96 20.43 11.29 14.95
CA THR A 96 20.58 10.15 14.04
C THR A 96 20.31 10.57 12.60
N TYR A 97 19.31 11.44 12.39
CA TYR A 97 18.87 11.93 11.08
C TYR A 97 18.86 13.47 11.10
N PRO A 98 20.02 14.15 10.96
CA PRO A 98 20.11 15.61 11.00
C PRO A 98 19.22 16.29 9.95
N ASP A 99 19.15 15.70 8.76
CA ASP A 99 18.26 16.06 7.66
C ASP A 99 17.48 14.81 7.22
N TYR A 100 16.33 14.60 7.84
CA TYR A 100 15.48 13.44 7.53
C TYR A 100 14.93 13.49 6.11
N ALA A 101 14.60 14.65 5.58
CA ALA A 101 14.06 14.77 4.23
C ALA A 101 15.09 14.31 3.18
N LYS A 102 16.35 14.70 3.36
CA LYS A 102 17.45 14.22 2.52
C LYS A 102 17.65 12.72 2.68
N TYR A 103 17.69 12.22 3.91
CA TYR A 103 17.81 10.79 4.21
C TYR A 103 16.70 9.98 3.53
N GLN A 104 15.45 10.42 3.65
CA GLN A 104 14.30 9.77 3.01
C GLN A 104 14.44 9.76 1.49
N THR A 105 14.80 10.89 0.88
CA THR A 105 14.98 10.99 -0.58
C THR A 105 16.06 10.05 -1.09
N GLU A 106 17.18 9.93 -0.38
CA GLU A 106 18.30 9.07 -0.76
C GLU A 106 18.00 7.58 -0.57
N HIS A 107 17.20 7.21 0.43
CA HIS A 107 16.90 5.82 0.76
C HIS A 107 15.64 5.29 0.07
N LEU A 108 14.65 6.15 -0.21
CA LEU A 108 13.41 5.80 -0.89
C LEU A 108 13.38 6.26 -2.36
N ALA A 109 14.52 6.30 -3.02
CA ALA A 109 14.58 6.63 -4.46
C ALA A 109 14.06 5.45 -5.33
N LEU A 110 12.88 4.94 -4.98
CA LEU A 110 12.13 3.93 -5.72
C LEU A 110 11.01 4.63 -6.48
N THR A 111 11.06 4.60 -7.79
CA THR A 111 10.06 5.24 -8.65
C THR A 111 9.43 4.23 -9.60
N ALA A 112 8.11 4.29 -9.74
CA ALA A 112 7.38 3.57 -10.77
C ALA A 112 7.10 4.53 -11.94
N SER A 113 7.44 4.10 -13.15
CA SER A 113 7.22 4.83 -14.40
C SER A 113 6.61 3.92 -15.46
N GLU A 114 6.25 4.48 -16.60
CA GLU A 114 5.66 3.76 -17.74
C GLU A 114 4.45 2.90 -17.32
N ILE A 115 3.65 3.44 -16.39
CA ILE A 115 2.50 2.73 -15.83
C ILE A 115 1.41 2.66 -16.89
N THR A 116 1.01 1.45 -17.25
CA THR A 116 -0.05 1.19 -18.23
C THR A 116 -1.10 0.24 -17.62
N PHE A 117 -2.36 0.49 -17.95
CA PHE A 117 -3.46 -0.43 -17.68
C PHE A 117 -3.94 -1.02 -19.00
N GLY A 118 -3.94 -2.34 -19.08
CA GLY A 118 -4.40 -3.10 -20.24
C GLY A 118 -5.62 -3.97 -19.92
N HIS A 119 -6.51 -4.10 -20.90
CA HIS A 119 -7.67 -4.98 -20.84
C HIS A 119 -7.64 -5.90 -22.05
N THR A 120 -7.60 -7.20 -21.82
CA THR A 120 -7.67 -8.21 -22.88
C THR A 120 -8.90 -9.09 -22.69
N ALA A 121 -9.79 -9.05 -23.67
CA ALA A 121 -10.92 -9.95 -23.71
C ALA A 121 -10.43 -11.37 -24.06
N LEU A 122 -10.76 -12.36 -23.23
CA LEU A 122 -10.48 -13.77 -23.43
C LEU A 122 -11.80 -14.54 -23.60
N GLN A 123 -11.76 -15.71 -24.21
CA GLN A 123 -12.94 -16.59 -24.31
C GLN A 123 -13.51 -17.01 -22.95
N SER A 124 -12.64 -17.05 -21.91
CA SER A 124 -12.99 -17.40 -20.53
C SER A 124 -13.29 -16.19 -19.63
N GLY A 125 -13.34 -14.97 -20.19
CA GLY A 125 -13.55 -13.74 -19.43
C GLY A 125 -12.60 -12.63 -19.84
N ALA A 126 -12.37 -11.67 -18.95
CA ALA A 126 -11.45 -10.54 -19.17
C ALA A 126 -10.19 -10.72 -18.33
N LEU A 127 -9.04 -10.44 -18.90
CA LEU A 127 -7.77 -10.27 -18.18
C LEU A 127 -7.44 -8.78 -18.14
N ASN A 128 -7.39 -8.26 -16.93
CA ASN A 128 -6.91 -6.91 -16.69
C ASN A 128 -5.48 -6.98 -16.16
N GLN A 129 -4.63 -6.08 -16.61
CA GLN A 129 -3.23 -6.03 -16.17
C GLN A 129 -2.74 -4.59 -16.00
N VAL A 130 -1.87 -4.41 -15.02
CA VAL A 130 -1.05 -3.21 -14.88
C VAL A 130 0.40 -3.61 -15.15
N SER A 131 1.05 -2.91 -16.06
CA SER A 131 2.49 -3.02 -16.28
C SER A 131 3.16 -1.71 -15.89
N PHE A 132 4.32 -1.80 -15.27
CA PHE A 132 5.11 -0.65 -14.87
C PHE A 132 6.59 -1.00 -14.80
N THR A 133 7.43 0.03 -14.85
CA THR A 133 8.87 -0.05 -14.68
C THR A 133 9.24 0.50 -13.30
N LEU A 134 9.76 -0.36 -12.39
CA LEU A 134 10.30 0.09 -11.11
C LEU A 134 11.79 0.39 -11.27
N THR A 135 12.21 1.59 -10.90
CA THR A 135 13.61 2.01 -10.86
C THR A 135 14.03 2.27 -9.41
N ASN A 136 15.09 1.61 -8.98
CA ASN A 136 15.78 1.92 -7.73
C ASN A 136 16.96 2.85 -8.05
N ALA A 137 16.76 4.15 -7.88
CA ALA A 137 17.82 5.14 -8.07
C ALA A 137 18.69 5.36 -6.82
N SER A 138 18.48 4.57 -5.75
CA SER A 138 19.28 4.66 -4.53
C SER A 138 20.56 3.83 -4.61
N SER A 139 21.48 4.09 -3.68
CA SER A 139 22.69 3.28 -3.49
C SER A 139 22.45 2.00 -2.70
N TYR A 140 21.21 1.71 -2.33
CA TYR A 140 20.84 0.60 -1.45
C TYR A 140 20.25 -0.56 -2.24
N HIS A 141 20.45 -1.77 -1.71
CA HIS A 141 19.78 -2.98 -2.17
C HIS A 141 18.58 -3.27 -1.27
N PHE A 142 17.49 -3.70 -1.87
CA PHE A 142 16.31 -4.12 -1.12
C PHE A 142 16.08 -5.62 -1.30
N TRP A 143 15.99 -6.36 -0.21
CA TRP A 143 15.66 -7.78 -0.25
C TRP A 143 14.24 -8.01 -0.73
N GLN A 144 13.32 -7.19 -0.25
CA GLN A 144 11.91 -7.21 -0.62
C GLN A 144 11.40 -5.78 -0.74
N VAL A 145 10.66 -5.52 -1.80
CA VAL A 145 9.94 -4.29 -2.04
C VAL A 145 8.47 -4.63 -2.20
N PRO A 146 7.68 -4.60 -1.12
CA PRO A 146 6.22 -4.67 -1.23
C PRO A 146 5.71 -3.46 -2.01
N ILE A 147 4.78 -3.69 -2.93
CA ILE A 147 4.22 -2.64 -3.78
C ILE A 147 2.70 -2.79 -3.76
N ALA A 148 2.01 -1.74 -3.38
CA ALA A 148 0.56 -1.62 -3.56
C ALA A 148 0.26 -1.01 -4.92
N ILE A 149 -0.73 -1.57 -5.63
CA ILE A 149 -1.21 -1.08 -6.92
C ILE A 149 -2.68 -0.74 -6.74
N ILE A 150 -3.01 0.54 -6.89
CA ILE A 150 -4.35 1.06 -6.65
C ILE A 150 -4.93 1.57 -7.96
N LEU A 151 -6.14 1.13 -8.29
CA LEU A 151 -6.86 1.49 -9.50
C LEU A 151 -7.94 2.50 -9.19
N PHE A 152 -8.02 3.56 -9.97
CA PHE A 152 -8.99 4.63 -9.80
C PHE A 152 -9.85 4.84 -11.03
N ARG A 153 -11.09 5.27 -10.78
CA ARG A 153 -11.97 5.90 -11.73
C ARG A 153 -12.30 7.30 -11.23
N GLY A 154 -11.68 8.32 -11.84
CA GLY A 154 -11.63 9.66 -11.22
C GLY A 154 -10.90 9.58 -9.88
N ASP A 155 -11.55 10.02 -8.81
CA ASP A 155 -11.01 9.97 -7.44
C ASP A 155 -11.45 8.73 -6.66
N GLN A 156 -12.30 7.89 -7.24
CA GLN A 156 -12.82 6.70 -6.60
C GLN A 156 -11.90 5.51 -6.81
N VAL A 157 -11.48 4.84 -5.73
CA VAL A 157 -10.80 3.54 -5.79
C VAL A 157 -11.78 2.51 -6.36
N VAL A 158 -11.35 1.76 -7.38
CA VAL A 158 -12.17 0.73 -8.05
C VAL A 158 -11.54 -0.66 -8.03
N GLY A 159 -10.33 -0.79 -7.52
CA GLY A 159 -9.63 -2.06 -7.34
C GLY A 159 -8.21 -1.83 -6.83
N PHE A 160 -7.60 -2.89 -6.36
CA PHE A 160 -6.20 -2.89 -5.94
C PHE A 160 -5.61 -4.30 -6.01
N ASN A 161 -4.30 -4.36 -5.95
CA ASN A 161 -3.54 -5.60 -5.82
C ASN A 161 -2.20 -5.30 -5.16
N THR A 162 -1.45 -6.33 -4.84
CA THR A 162 -0.10 -6.20 -4.30
C THR A 162 0.86 -7.12 -5.05
N VAL A 163 2.11 -6.71 -5.10
CA VAL A 163 3.22 -7.56 -5.55
C VAL A 163 4.43 -7.26 -4.69
N THR A 164 5.21 -8.28 -4.38
CA THR A 164 6.50 -8.10 -3.71
C THR A 164 7.61 -8.43 -4.69
N LEU A 165 8.47 -7.45 -4.97
CA LEU A 165 9.66 -7.64 -5.79
C LEU A 165 10.84 -7.99 -4.88
N GLU A 166 11.53 -9.07 -5.19
CA GLU A 166 12.66 -9.54 -4.40
C GLU A 166 13.99 -9.12 -5.01
N LYS A 167 14.98 -8.87 -4.14
CA LYS A 167 16.38 -8.63 -4.51
C LYS A 167 16.54 -7.51 -5.54
N ILE A 168 15.93 -6.36 -5.27
CA ILE A 168 16.13 -5.16 -6.08
C ILE A 168 17.48 -4.55 -5.76
N ARG A 169 18.39 -4.53 -6.73
CA ARG A 169 19.75 -4.00 -6.57
C ARG A 169 19.75 -2.47 -6.66
N SER A 170 20.81 -1.87 -6.12
CA SER A 170 21.12 -0.46 -6.38
C SER A 170 21.17 -0.18 -7.89
N LEU A 171 20.59 0.92 -8.31
CA LEU A 171 20.52 1.39 -9.71
C LEU A 171 19.85 0.39 -10.68
N GLU A 172 19.08 -0.56 -10.16
CA GLU A 172 18.36 -1.53 -10.97
C GLU A 172 17.04 -0.95 -11.47
N THR A 173 16.71 -1.31 -12.71
CA THR A 173 15.39 -1.08 -13.30
C THR A 173 14.74 -2.42 -13.62
N ARG A 174 13.46 -2.61 -13.22
CA ARG A 174 12.73 -3.87 -13.42
C ARG A 174 11.33 -3.65 -13.95
N ASN A 175 10.99 -4.30 -15.04
CA ASN A 175 9.65 -4.34 -15.58
C ASN A 175 8.81 -5.36 -14.81
N THR A 176 7.60 -4.99 -14.47
CA THR A 176 6.68 -5.79 -13.68
C THR A 176 5.29 -5.71 -14.26
N THR A 177 4.58 -6.83 -14.26
CA THR A 177 3.17 -6.91 -14.66
C THR A 177 2.37 -7.62 -13.57
N VAL A 178 1.24 -7.04 -13.19
CA VAL A 178 0.30 -7.60 -12.23
C VAL A 178 -1.07 -7.73 -12.87
N THR A 179 -1.73 -8.86 -12.66
CA THR A 179 -2.97 -9.21 -13.34
C THR A 179 -4.14 -9.36 -12.36
N TRP A 180 -5.34 -9.12 -12.86
CA TRP A 180 -6.62 -9.39 -12.19
C TRP A 180 -7.43 -10.33 -13.06
N ALA A 181 -7.89 -11.44 -12.49
CA ALA A 181 -8.76 -12.41 -13.14
C ALA A 181 -10.25 -12.00 -13.12
N GLU A 182 -10.57 -10.87 -12.51
CA GLU A 182 -11.93 -10.36 -12.36
C GLU A 182 -12.20 -9.20 -13.30
N GLY A 183 -13.50 -9.02 -13.64
CA GLY A 183 -13.95 -7.85 -14.37
C GLY A 183 -13.78 -6.59 -13.50
N LEU A 184 -12.99 -5.65 -13.97
CA LEU A 184 -12.81 -4.35 -13.34
C LEU A 184 -13.68 -3.30 -14.04
N PRO A 185 -14.22 -2.30 -13.33
CA PRO A 185 -14.82 -1.14 -13.96
C PRO A 185 -13.76 -0.34 -14.73
N ALA A 186 -14.19 0.66 -15.51
CA ALA A 186 -13.27 1.52 -16.25
C ALA A 186 -12.23 2.15 -15.31
N VAL A 187 -10.96 1.96 -15.61
CA VAL A 187 -9.82 2.52 -14.88
C VAL A 187 -9.31 3.75 -15.62
N THR A 188 -9.17 4.87 -14.93
CA THR A 188 -8.68 6.14 -15.50
C THR A 188 -7.29 6.51 -14.99
N ARG A 189 -6.87 5.97 -13.84
CA ARG A 189 -5.56 6.24 -13.21
C ARG A 189 -5.12 5.04 -12.38
N VAL A 190 -3.82 4.82 -12.36
CA VAL A 190 -3.18 3.79 -11.55
C VAL A 190 -2.13 4.45 -10.67
N GLU A 191 -2.12 4.11 -9.38
CA GLU A 191 -1.00 4.43 -8.48
C GLU A 191 -0.24 3.16 -8.15
N VAL A 192 1.08 3.26 -8.19
CA VAL A 192 2.02 2.19 -7.81
C VAL A 192 2.83 2.72 -6.63
N GLN A 193 2.67 2.12 -5.46
CA GLN A 193 3.25 2.60 -4.20
C GLN A 193 4.19 1.55 -3.59
N PRO A 194 5.51 1.69 -3.78
CA PRO A 194 6.48 0.91 -3.00
C PRO A 194 6.39 1.25 -1.51
N ASP A 195 6.47 0.23 -0.64
CA ASP A 195 6.27 0.37 0.80
C ASP A 195 7.48 -0.17 1.58
N ILE A 196 8.44 0.70 1.85
CA ILE A 196 9.68 0.37 2.56
C ILE A 196 9.76 1.17 3.86
N ASN A 197 10.01 0.47 4.98
CA ASN A 197 10.37 1.12 6.24
C ASN A 197 11.89 1.36 6.28
N ILE A 198 12.30 2.61 6.11
CA ILE A 198 13.72 3.02 6.18
C ILE A 198 14.17 3.36 7.61
N LEU A 199 13.28 3.30 8.58
CA LEU A 199 13.52 3.67 9.98
C LEU A 199 13.59 2.46 10.91
N ASP A 200 13.20 1.29 10.40
CA ASP A 200 13.27 0.00 11.10
C ASP A 200 14.51 -0.75 10.58
N ALA A 201 15.64 -0.53 11.23
CA ALA A 201 16.92 -1.16 10.93
C ALA A 201 17.38 -2.07 12.07
#